data_3c05787d1788c61f1956e4c62e99d6b5
#
_entry.id   3c05787d1788c61f1956e4c62e99d6b5
#
_cell.length_a   1.000
_cell.length_b   1.000
_cell.length_c   1.000
_cell.angle_alpha   90.00
_cell.angle_beta   90.00
_cell.angle_gamma   90.00
#
_symmetry.space_group_name_H-M   'P 1'
#
loop_
_entity.id
_entity.type
_entity.pdbx_description
1 polymer ?
#
loop_
_entity_poly.entity_id
_entity_poly.type
_entity_poly.pdbx_seq_one_letter_code
_entity_poly.pdbx_strand_id
1 'polypeptide(L)'
;MKKIIFTISILNFLMSFGQSKKIQNLDLLMKTSNEIGIFNGNIIVSQNGKIIYQNELGFTDYTKSKKLNRESTMPIGSITKEFNGTGILFLAEKGKLNLEDKVSDYLTNLPNWSNKIQIKHLLQYTSGLPRIFKNTDSEYLAELDKVEKLEFEPGTGYIYSNANIFLQQEIIKKTTNLSYEDFLKNSLFKKIKINSGKTPKDSILSENMAGSFDNDFKETTFIHGGGEMYFSISDLYNWVNNLHCKKIVNKNSLHLLSKSYDKNSESSLGNTIIENNAIIEHSHQGSGNNYESNTYYESKNKTIIVLMTNNQNFKLGSITESISNILAEKPFTIPKKSIYLDIRGKLLDNFQNGITLYEQIKSTQKEKYDFSNEVSDLINTGKYLMRRNRFEDAIKIFEFSTTIDLKNANGISNAYSFIGECYDKMQKSELAIINLKKALEFDKKNKNAEEILKRIENK
;
A
#
# COMPACT_ATOMS: atom_id res chain seq x y z
N MET A 1 36.97 -0.76 -42.05
CA MET A 1 36.21 0.37 -41.50
C MET A 1 34.75 0.46 -41.96
N LYS A 2 34.43 0.42 -43.29
CA LYS A 2 33.02 0.53 -43.76
C LYS A 2 32.04 -0.53 -43.21
N LYS A 3 32.45 -1.82 -43.06
CA LYS A 3 31.60 -2.87 -42.49
C LYS A 3 31.28 -2.66 -40.98
N ILE A 4 32.23 -2.14 -40.20
CA ILE A 4 32.02 -1.85 -38.75
C ILE A 4 31.06 -0.68 -38.55
N ILE A 5 31.17 0.37 -39.38
CA ILE A 5 30.28 1.53 -39.34
C ILE A 5 28.86 1.15 -39.72
N PHE A 6 28.67 0.26 -40.72
CA PHE A 6 27.33 -0.21 -41.12
C PHE A 6 26.67 -1.08 -40.02
N THR A 7 27.45 -1.96 -39.37
CA THR A 7 26.94 -2.79 -38.25
C THR A 7 26.55 -1.94 -37.04
N ILE A 8 27.34 -0.91 -36.70
CA ILE A 8 27.03 0.02 -35.60
C ILE A 8 25.79 0.85 -35.93
N SER A 9 25.59 1.28 -37.19
CA SER A 9 24.43 2.04 -37.61
C SER A 9 23.14 1.20 -37.55
N ILE A 10 23.19 -0.08 -37.96
CA ILE A 10 22.04 -1.00 -37.85
C ILE A 10 21.70 -1.27 -36.38
N LEU A 11 22.68 -1.48 -35.53
CA LEU A 11 22.46 -1.71 -34.09
C LEU A 11 21.81 -0.49 -33.44
N ASN A 12 22.28 0.73 -33.76
CA ASN A 12 21.68 1.96 -33.22
C ASN A 12 20.26 2.17 -33.76
N PHE A 13 19.97 1.82 -35.01
CA PHE A 13 18.63 1.92 -35.60
C PHE A 13 17.66 0.94 -34.95
N LEU A 14 18.07 -0.32 -34.70
CA LEU A 14 17.27 -1.33 -34.01
C LEU A 14 17.01 -0.96 -32.54
N MET A 15 18.02 -0.41 -31.85
CA MET A 15 17.84 0.09 -30.48
C MET A 15 16.87 1.28 -30.44
N SER A 16 16.95 2.21 -31.35
CA SER A 16 16.04 3.35 -31.43
C SER A 16 14.60 2.92 -31.71
N PHE A 17 14.40 1.93 -32.59
CA PHE A 17 13.08 1.40 -32.92
C PHE A 17 12.45 0.63 -31.76
N GLY A 18 13.23 -0.19 -31.05
CA GLY A 18 12.77 -0.92 -29.85
C GLY A 18 12.40 0.02 -28.71
N GLN A 19 13.17 1.08 -28.48
CA GLN A 19 12.86 2.10 -27.48
C GLN A 19 11.59 2.87 -27.83
N SER A 20 11.38 3.22 -29.11
CA SER A 20 10.16 3.86 -29.60
C SER A 20 8.93 2.98 -29.33
N LYS A 21 9.00 1.67 -29.61
CA LYS A 21 7.91 0.73 -29.36
C LYS A 21 7.58 0.58 -27.88
N LYS A 22 8.60 0.50 -27.00
CA LYS A 22 8.37 0.47 -25.54
C LYS A 22 7.63 1.71 -25.05
N ILE A 23 8.07 2.90 -25.49
CA ILE A 23 7.42 4.16 -25.13
C ILE A 23 5.97 4.21 -25.63
N GLN A 24 5.71 3.77 -26.87
CA GLN A 24 4.35 3.69 -27.40
C GLN A 24 3.46 2.75 -26.59
N ASN A 25 3.97 1.58 -26.17
CA ASN A 25 3.22 0.64 -25.34
C ASN A 25 2.96 1.19 -23.93
N LEU A 26 3.94 1.87 -23.32
CA LEU A 26 3.77 2.54 -22.03
C LEU A 26 2.70 3.64 -22.13
N ASP A 27 2.75 4.42 -23.20
CA ASP A 27 1.77 5.49 -23.45
C ASP A 27 0.35 4.92 -23.66
N LEU A 28 0.23 3.84 -24.45
CA LEU A 28 -1.02 3.12 -24.63
C LEU A 28 -1.57 2.60 -23.30
N LEU A 29 -0.75 1.87 -22.53
CA LEU A 29 -1.15 1.34 -21.23
C LEU A 29 -1.67 2.45 -20.29
N MET A 30 -0.91 3.54 -20.16
CA MET A 30 -1.22 4.58 -19.19
C MET A 30 -2.41 5.45 -19.62
N LYS A 31 -2.52 5.81 -20.90
CA LYS A 31 -3.67 6.54 -21.44
C LYS A 31 -4.96 5.73 -21.31
N THR A 32 -4.93 4.46 -21.70
CA THR A 32 -6.10 3.59 -21.55
C THR A 32 -6.47 3.40 -20.09
N SER A 33 -5.49 3.21 -19.19
CA SER A 33 -5.75 3.12 -17.75
C SER A 33 -6.43 4.39 -17.18
N ASN A 34 -6.06 5.56 -17.68
CA ASN A 34 -6.72 6.82 -17.31
C ASN A 34 -8.13 6.92 -17.91
N GLU A 35 -8.31 6.58 -19.18
CA GLU A 35 -9.60 6.65 -19.89
C GLU A 35 -10.66 5.72 -19.28
N ILE A 36 -10.27 4.51 -18.87
CA ILE A 36 -11.19 3.59 -18.17
C ILE A 36 -11.39 3.91 -16.70
N GLY A 37 -10.62 4.89 -16.15
CA GLY A 37 -10.77 5.39 -14.80
C GLY A 37 -10.10 4.56 -13.69
N ILE A 38 -9.05 3.79 -14.02
CA ILE A 38 -8.26 3.05 -13.01
C ILE A 38 -6.98 3.75 -12.60
N PHE A 39 -6.63 4.87 -13.26
CA PHE A 39 -5.46 5.68 -12.95
C PHE A 39 -5.74 7.16 -13.20
N ASN A 40 -5.66 7.95 -12.15
CA ASN A 40 -5.62 9.41 -12.21
C ASN A 40 -4.43 9.86 -11.39
N GLY A 41 -3.28 10.13 -12.02
CA GLY A 41 -2.04 10.24 -11.27
C GLY A 41 -0.80 10.50 -12.11
N ASN A 42 0.33 10.42 -11.44
CA ASN A 42 1.66 10.66 -11.97
C ASN A 42 2.47 9.36 -12.05
N ILE A 43 3.29 9.23 -13.10
CA ILE A 43 4.16 8.09 -13.34
C ILE A 43 5.57 8.52 -13.72
N ILE A 44 6.58 7.81 -13.21
CA ILE A 44 7.96 7.81 -13.71
C ILE A 44 8.42 6.37 -13.92
N VAL A 45 9.01 6.10 -15.07
CA VAL A 45 9.72 4.85 -15.38
C VAL A 45 11.15 5.18 -15.81
N SER A 46 12.13 4.55 -15.17
CA SER A 46 13.54 4.70 -15.56
C SER A 46 14.20 3.35 -15.74
N GLN A 47 15.22 3.32 -16.60
CA GLN A 47 16.14 2.19 -16.78
C GLN A 47 17.58 2.70 -16.86
N ASN A 48 18.50 1.98 -16.25
CA ASN A 48 19.93 2.31 -16.26
C ASN A 48 20.24 3.76 -15.85
N GLY A 49 19.46 4.29 -14.89
CA GLY A 49 19.60 5.65 -14.36
C GLY A 49 19.06 6.76 -15.26
N LYS A 50 18.35 6.42 -16.36
CA LYS A 50 17.70 7.38 -17.26
C LYS A 50 16.19 7.24 -17.18
N ILE A 51 15.47 8.34 -16.99
CA ILE A 51 14.01 8.37 -17.13
C ILE A 51 13.70 8.15 -18.62
N ILE A 52 12.94 7.09 -18.90
CA ILE A 52 12.53 6.71 -20.26
C ILE A 52 11.06 7.03 -20.53
N TYR A 53 10.25 7.15 -19.47
CA TYR A 53 8.84 7.54 -19.56
C TYR A 53 8.44 8.33 -18.32
N GLN A 54 7.74 9.42 -18.51
CA GLN A 54 7.12 10.23 -17.47
C GLN A 54 5.82 10.82 -18.03
N ASN A 55 4.76 10.78 -17.24
CA ASN A 55 3.48 11.41 -17.63
C ASN A 55 2.68 11.79 -16.37
N GLU A 56 1.83 12.79 -16.54
CA GLU A 56 0.87 13.27 -15.56
C GLU A 56 -0.53 13.17 -16.20
N LEU A 57 -1.37 12.27 -15.68
CA LEU A 57 -2.66 11.90 -16.26
C LEU A 57 -3.80 12.22 -15.29
N GLY A 58 -4.73 13.05 -15.73
CA GLY A 58 -5.92 13.40 -14.97
C GLY A 58 -5.82 14.72 -14.22
N PHE A 59 -6.51 14.80 -13.07
CA PHE A 59 -6.84 16.06 -12.41
C PHE A 59 -6.50 16.03 -10.92
N THR A 60 -6.26 17.21 -10.36
CA THR A 60 -5.95 17.41 -8.92
C THR A 60 -7.16 17.27 -8.03
N ASP A 61 -8.36 17.32 -8.57
CA ASP A 61 -9.62 17.36 -7.82
C ASP A 61 -10.77 16.72 -8.59
N TYR A 62 -11.83 16.38 -7.90
CA TYR A 62 -13.03 15.73 -8.46
C TYR A 62 -13.80 16.61 -9.44
N THR A 63 -13.66 17.96 -9.38
CA THR A 63 -14.31 18.89 -10.32
C THR A 63 -13.62 18.96 -11.65
N LYS A 64 -12.41 18.36 -11.75
CA LYS A 64 -11.55 18.40 -12.95
C LYS A 64 -11.13 19.83 -13.34
N SER A 65 -11.03 20.72 -12.36
CA SER A 65 -10.71 22.13 -12.59
C SER A 65 -9.24 22.37 -12.90
N LYS A 66 -8.35 21.56 -12.35
CA LYS A 66 -6.90 21.69 -12.52
C LYS A 66 -6.27 20.34 -12.86
N LYS A 67 -5.44 20.30 -13.90
CA LYS A 67 -4.68 19.10 -14.27
C LYS A 67 -3.56 18.82 -13.26
N LEU A 68 -3.27 17.54 -13.06
CA LEU A 68 -2.05 17.11 -12.39
C LEU A 68 -0.81 17.60 -13.13
N ASN A 69 0.25 17.85 -12.38
CA ASN A 69 1.57 18.16 -12.90
C ASN A 69 2.63 17.43 -12.05
N ARG A 70 3.90 17.48 -12.45
CA ARG A 70 5.00 16.79 -11.74
C ARG A 70 5.25 17.26 -10.32
N GLU A 71 4.83 18.48 -9.98
CA GLU A 71 4.96 19.07 -8.66
C GLU A 71 3.76 18.76 -7.75
N SER A 72 2.70 18.13 -8.31
CA SER A 72 1.55 17.70 -7.53
C SER A 72 1.98 16.69 -6.48
N THR A 73 1.70 17.01 -5.21
CA THR A 73 2.07 16.15 -4.06
C THR A 73 0.87 15.30 -3.65
N MET A 74 1.16 14.07 -3.25
CA MET A 74 0.17 13.10 -2.77
C MET A 74 0.72 12.35 -1.57
N PRO A 75 -0.14 11.87 -0.65
CA PRO A 75 0.24 10.94 0.40
C PRO A 75 0.82 9.65 -0.21
N ILE A 76 1.89 9.16 0.40
CA ILE A 76 2.56 7.93 -0.05
C ILE A 76 2.21 6.70 0.78
N GLY A 77 1.34 6.85 1.79
CA GLY A 77 0.87 5.76 2.64
C GLY A 77 2.01 4.98 3.28
N SER A 78 1.93 3.66 3.21
CA SER A 78 2.90 2.77 3.86
C SER A 78 4.35 2.91 3.37
N ILE A 79 4.59 3.50 2.21
CA ILE A 79 5.97 3.80 1.74
C ILE A 79 6.69 4.73 2.74
N THR A 80 5.95 5.51 3.53
CA THR A 80 6.48 6.31 4.65
C THR A 80 7.34 5.48 5.61
N LYS A 81 7.07 4.19 5.77
CA LYS A 81 7.81 3.29 6.67
C LYS A 81 9.26 3.08 6.27
N GLU A 82 9.58 3.22 4.98
CA GLU A 82 10.97 3.15 4.51
C GLU A 82 11.83 4.27 5.12
N PHE A 83 11.27 5.46 5.28
CA PHE A 83 11.99 6.61 5.84
C PHE A 83 12.29 6.40 7.32
N ASN A 84 11.35 5.81 8.07
CA ASN A 84 11.54 5.49 9.49
C ASN A 84 12.66 4.46 9.66
N GLY A 85 12.55 3.33 8.97
CA GLY A 85 13.55 2.26 9.05
C GLY A 85 14.93 2.73 8.56
N THR A 86 14.96 3.49 7.46
CA THR A 86 16.21 4.08 6.95
C THR A 86 16.81 5.08 7.96
N GLY A 87 15.98 5.87 8.64
CA GLY A 87 16.40 6.80 9.69
C GLY A 87 17.06 6.08 10.88
N ILE A 88 16.47 4.99 11.34
CA ILE A 88 17.06 4.13 12.38
C ILE A 88 18.43 3.60 11.94
N LEU A 89 18.53 3.05 10.72
CA LEU A 89 19.78 2.50 10.22
C LEU A 89 20.83 3.58 9.94
N PHE A 90 20.43 4.77 9.51
CA PHE A 90 21.33 5.91 9.39
C PHE A 90 21.95 6.30 10.74
N LEU A 91 21.15 6.30 11.82
CA LEU A 91 21.66 6.58 13.17
C LEU A 91 22.55 5.45 13.68
N ALA A 92 22.21 4.18 13.37
CA ALA A 92 23.07 3.04 13.68
C ALA A 92 24.44 3.13 13.00
N GLU A 93 24.51 3.49 11.70
CA GLU A 93 25.76 3.73 10.99
C GLU A 93 26.61 4.86 11.61
N LYS A 94 25.97 5.82 12.29
CA LYS A 94 26.64 6.91 13.00
C LYS A 94 27.03 6.54 14.44
N GLY A 95 26.76 5.30 14.88
CA GLY A 95 27.03 4.86 16.25
C GLY A 95 26.17 5.57 17.30
N LYS A 96 25.01 6.09 16.91
CA LYS A 96 24.08 6.82 17.81
C LYS A 96 23.10 5.90 18.51
N LEU A 97 22.91 4.69 18.00
CA LEU A 97 22.09 3.59 18.56
C LEU A 97 22.61 2.25 18.04
N ASN A 98 22.21 1.16 18.70
CA ASN A 98 22.44 -0.20 18.25
C ASN A 98 21.08 -0.91 18.02
N LEU A 99 21.00 -1.73 16.99
CA LEU A 99 19.75 -2.46 16.69
C LEU A 99 19.39 -3.49 17.77
N GLU A 100 20.34 -3.92 18.58
CA GLU A 100 20.15 -4.81 19.74
C GLU A 100 19.72 -4.04 21.01
N ASP A 101 19.77 -2.70 21.00
CA ASP A 101 19.31 -1.90 22.13
C ASP A 101 17.80 -2.10 22.33
N LYS A 102 17.37 -2.04 23.59
CA LYS A 102 15.97 -2.16 23.97
C LYS A 102 15.21 -0.86 23.76
N VAL A 103 13.94 -0.94 23.46
CA VAL A 103 13.06 0.23 23.36
C VAL A 103 13.10 1.04 24.68
N SER A 104 13.15 0.37 25.83
CA SER A 104 13.23 1.00 27.14
C SER A 104 14.52 1.81 27.38
N ASP A 105 15.59 1.55 26.64
CA ASP A 105 16.84 2.33 26.78
C ASP A 105 16.67 3.76 26.27
N TYR A 106 15.67 4.00 25.43
CA TYR A 106 15.33 5.29 24.85
C TYR A 106 14.02 5.87 25.40
N LEU A 107 13.01 5.02 25.62
CA LEU A 107 11.63 5.40 25.96
C LEU A 107 11.27 4.82 27.33
N THR A 108 11.68 5.50 28.38
CA THR A 108 11.60 5.02 29.78
C THR A 108 10.20 5.01 30.39
N ASN A 109 9.23 5.71 29.76
CA ASN A 109 7.85 5.84 30.29
C ASN A 109 6.88 4.80 29.72
N LEU A 110 7.37 3.78 29.01
CA LEU A 110 6.56 2.70 28.47
C LEU A 110 6.46 1.52 29.44
N PRO A 111 5.38 0.70 29.37
CA PRO A 111 5.24 -0.47 30.22
C PRO A 111 6.39 -1.49 30.07
N ASN A 112 6.46 -2.43 31.00
CA ASN A 112 7.56 -3.41 31.13
C ASN A 112 7.87 -4.22 29.87
N TRP A 113 6.91 -4.40 28.96
CA TRP A 113 7.17 -5.08 27.67
C TRP A 113 8.25 -4.38 26.84
N SER A 114 8.47 -3.08 27.03
CA SER A 114 9.50 -2.30 26.31
C SER A 114 10.92 -2.82 26.57
N ASN A 115 11.16 -3.47 27.73
CA ASN A 115 12.43 -4.10 28.07
C ASN A 115 12.72 -5.39 27.27
N LYS A 116 11.72 -5.96 26.61
CA LYS A 116 11.85 -7.18 25.79
C LYS A 116 12.06 -6.86 24.31
N ILE A 117 11.58 -5.72 23.86
CA ILE A 117 11.60 -5.34 22.43
C ILE A 117 12.93 -4.65 22.11
N GLN A 118 13.65 -5.20 21.14
CA GLN A 118 14.84 -4.58 20.57
C GLN A 118 14.46 -3.76 19.34
N ILE A 119 15.28 -2.76 18.97
CA ILE A 119 15.03 -1.88 17.81
C ILE A 119 14.86 -2.68 16.52
N LYS A 120 15.63 -3.76 16.32
CA LYS A 120 15.48 -4.64 15.15
C LYS A 120 14.08 -5.25 15.02
N HIS A 121 13.41 -5.56 16.14
CA HIS A 121 12.06 -6.12 16.12
C HIS A 121 11.03 -5.11 15.59
N LEU A 122 11.26 -3.80 15.81
CA LEU A 122 10.42 -2.75 15.25
C LEU A 122 10.55 -2.67 13.72
N LEU A 123 11.79 -2.82 13.19
CA LEU A 123 12.06 -2.79 11.73
C LEU A 123 11.41 -3.96 10.98
N GLN A 124 11.25 -5.09 11.63
CA GLN A 124 10.75 -6.35 11.06
C GLN A 124 9.30 -6.65 11.44
N TYR A 125 8.62 -5.76 12.20
CA TYR A 125 7.26 -5.99 12.74
C TYR A 125 7.13 -7.27 13.58
N THR A 126 8.23 -7.66 14.25
CA THR A 126 8.31 -8.84 15.11
C THR A 126 8.32 -8.50 16.60
N SER A 127 7.86 -7.31 16.97
CA SER A 127 7.85 -6.82 18.35
C SER A 127 6.82 -7.51 19.25
N GLY A 128 5.78 -8.12 18.68
CA GLY A 128 4.63 -8.63 19.42
C GLY A 128 3.62 -7.56 19.86
N LEU A 129 3.81 -6.31 19.47
CA LEU A 129 2.83 -5.24 19.72
C LEU A 129 1.54 -5.50 18.94
N PRO A 130 0.36 -5.32 19.56
CA PRO A 130 -0.92 -5.46 18.87
C PRO A 130 -1.08 -4.43 17.76
N ARG A 131 -2.08 -4.62 16.88
CA ARG A 131 -2.42 -3.65 15.83
C ARG A 131 -2.99 -2.40 16.46
N ILE A 132 -2.19 -1.33 16.52
CA ILE A 132 -2.59 0.00 16.96
C ILE A 132 -2.58 0.92 15.74
N PHE A 133 -3.69 1.63 15.53
CA PHE A 133 -3.85 2.62 14.49
C PHE A 133 -4.53 3.86 15.08
N LYS A 134 -3.77 4.95 15.21
CA LYS A 134 -4.22 6.21 15.81
C LYS A 134 -3.77 7.40 14.95
N ASN A 135 -4.35 8.56 15.22
CA ASN A 135 -4.08 9.77 14.44
C ASN A 135 -3.07 10.71 15.11
N THR A 136 -2.87 10.59 16.42
CA THR A 136 -1.99 11.49 17.19
C THR A 136 -1.01 10.72 18.05
N ASP A 137 0.14 11.35 18.36
CA ASP A 137 1.17 10.79 19.26
C ASP A 137 0.59 10.47 20.64
N SER A 138 -0.28 11.35 21.18
CA SER A 138 -0.92 11.15 22.48
C SER A 138 -1.86 9.95 22.50
N GLU A 139 -2.61 9.71 21.42
CA GLU A 139 -3.48 8.53 21.30
C GLU A 139 -2.65 7.24 21.18
N TYR A 140 -1.50 7.28 20.46
CA TYR A 140 -0.59 6.13 20.41
C TYR A 140 -0.05 5.79 21.80
N LEU A 141 0.44 6.77 22.54
CA LEU A 141 0.95 6.57 23.90
C LEU A 141 -0.13 5.99 24.82
N ALA A 142 -1.34 6.56 24.78
CA ALA A 142 -2.45 6.09 25.60
C ALA A 142 -2.88 4.64 25.29
N GLU A 143 -2.74 4.19 24.03
CA GLU A 143 -3.02 2.79 23.69
C GLU A 143 -1.85 1.87 24.06
N LEU A 144 -0.62 2.32 23.89
CA LEU A 144 0.55 1.56 24.30
C LEU A 144 0.59 1.32 25.82
N ASP A 145 0.14 2.29 26.61
CA ASP A 145 0.02 2.15 28.08
C ASP A 145 -0.99 1.07 28.50
N LYS A 146 -2.00 0.78 27.67
CA LYS A 146 -2.99 -0.27 27.92
C LYS A 146 -2.51 -1.67 27.56
N VAL A 147 -1.37 -1.80 26.89
CA VAL A 147 -0.82 -3.09 26.48
C VAL A 147 -0.21 -3.77 27.71
N GLU A 148 -0.91 -4.72 28.28
CA GLU A 148 -0.45 -5.50 29.44
C GLU A 148 0.57 -6.57 29.05
N LYS A 149 0.38 -7.20 27.88
CA LYS A 149 1.24 -8.26 27.34
C LYS A 149 1.37 -8.17 25.83
N LEU A 150 2.49 -8.64 25.31
CA LEU A 150 2.71 -8.80 23.87
C LEU A 150 1.92 -9.99 23.33
N GLU A 151 1.52 -9.95 22.06
CA GLU A 151 0.82 -11.04 21.39
C GLU A 151 1.68 -12.30 21.26
N PHE A 152 3.01 -12.11 21.19
CA PHE A 152 4.03 -13.16 21.19
C PHE A 152 5.37 -12.59 21.69
N GLU A 153 6.32 -13.46 22.06
CA GLU A 153 7.67 -13.02 22.43
C GLU A 153 8.38 -12.37 21.22
N PRO A 154 9.06 -11.22 21.40
CA PRO A 154 9.71 -10.51 20.31
C PRO A 154 10.64 -11.40 19.49
N GLY A 155 10.49 -11.33 18.15
CA GLY A 155 11.23 -12.15 17.20
C GLY A 155 10.58 -13.49 16.85
N THR A 156 9.49 -13.92 17.51
CA THR A 156 8.88 -15.26 17.30
C THR A 156 7.61 -15.24 16.45
N GLY A 157 7.12 -14.07 16.06
CA GLY A 157 5.93 -13.89 15.25
C GLY A 157 5.94 -12.58 14.47
N TYR A 158 4.90 -12.34 13.71
CA TYR A 158 4.77 -11.15 12.86
C TYR A 158 3.39 -10.51 12.99
N ILE A 159 3.36 -9.21 13.29
CA ILE A 159 2.16 -8.36 13.22
C ILE A 159 2.54 -7.03 12.57
N TYR A 160 1.94 -6.73 11.42
CA TYR A 160 2.03 -5.41 10.81
C TYR A 160 1.25 -4.40 11.64
N SER A 161 1.96 -3.63 12.47
CA SER A 161 1.40 -2.65 13.39
C SER A 161 2.11 -1.30 13.28
N ASN A 162 1.33 -0.23 13.16
CA ASN A 162 1.85 1.14 13.13
C ASN A 162 2.48 1.56 14.47
N ALA A 163 2.22 0.85 15.57
CA ALA A 163 2.92 1.06 16.84
C ALA A 163 4.44 0.93 16.69
N ASN A 164 4.92 -0.02 15.83
CA ASN A 164 6.35 -0.14 15.54
C ASN A 164 6.92 1.12 14.89
N ILE A 165 6.15 1.75 14.02
CA ILE A 165 6.56 2.97 13.30
C ILE A 165 6.60 4.16 14.26
N PHE A 166 5.56 4.30 15.08
CA PHE A 166 5.51 5.32 16.11
C PHE A 166 6.73 5.24 17.05
N LEU A 167 7.06 4.04 17.54
CA LEU A 167 8.23 3.85 18.41
C LEU A 167 9.55 4.13 17.69
N GLN A 168 9.70 3.79 16.42
CA GLN A 168 10.86 4.17 15.62
C GLN A 168 11.03 5.70 15.56
N GLN A 169 9.94 6.45 15.34
CA GLN A 169 9.96 7.91 15.30
C GLN A 169 10.34 8.49 16.66
N GLU A 170 9.77 7.97 17.77
CA GLU A 170 10.10 8.43 19.12
C GLU A 170 11.58 8.16 19.47
N ILE A 171 12.13 7.01 19.09
CA ILE A 171 13.55 6.68 19.27
C ILE A 171 14.42 7.66 18.47
N ILE A 172 14.05 7.97 17.22
CA ILE A 172 14.77 8.97 16.40
C ILE A 172 14.74 10.36 17.09
N LYS A 173 13.57 10.80 17.54
CA LYS A 173 13.41 12.08 18.27
C LYS A 173 14.29 12.12 19.53
N LYS A 174 14.26 11.05 20.32
CA LYS A 174 15.03 10.92 21.55
C LYS A 174 16.55 10.91 21.29
N THR A 175 16.99 10.17 20.27
CA THR A 175 18.42 10.02 19.93
C THR A 175 19.02 11.30 19.37
N THR A 176 18.23 12.10 18.65
CA THR A 176 18.71 13.28 17.93
C THR A 176 18.40 14.61 18.59
N ASN A 177 17.46 14.64 19.54
CA ASN A 177 16.86 15.86 20.11
C ASN A 177 16.23 16.79 19.04
N LEU A 178 15.83 16.23 17.90
CA LEU A 178 15.16 16.94 16.81
C LEU A 178 13.71 16.46 16.70
N SER A 179 12.83 17.27 16.10
CA SER A 179 11.58 16.74 15.58
C SER A 179 11.87 15.68 14.50
N TYR A 180 10.93 14.75 14.30
CA TYR A 180 11.09 13.73 13.26
C TYR A 180 11.26 14.37 11.87
N GLU A 181 10.49 15.43 11.60
CA GLU A 181 10.54 16.21 10.37
C GLU A 181 11.90 16.86 10.14
N ASP A 182 12.43 17.54 11.19
CA ASP A 182 13.75 18.19 11.10
C ASP A 182 14.87 17.16 10.91
N PHE A 183 14.75 15.99 11.57
CA PHE A 183 15.69 14.90 11.34
C PHE A 183 15.66 14.44 9.89
N LEU A 184 14.51 14.15 9.31
CA LEU A 184 14.39 13.72 7.91
C LEU A 184 14.94 14.78 6.97
N LYS A 185 14.53 16.04 7.12
CA LYS A 185 14.92 17.16 6.30
C LYS A 185 16.44 17.36 6.31
N ASN A 186 17.04 17.41 7.50
CA ASN A 186 18.45 17.75 7.66
C ASN A 186 19.38 16.56 7.40
N SER A 187 18.97 15.35 7.76
CA SER A 187 19.83 14.17 7.72
C SER A 187 19.68 13.33 6.45
N LEU A 188 18.45 13.19 5.93
CA LEU A 188 18.17 12.33 4.77
C LEU A 188 17.88 13.15 3.51
N PHE A 189 16.90 14.06 3.54
CA PHE A 189 16.37 14.70 2.34
C PHE A 189 17.33 15.70 1.69
N LYS A 190 17.96 16.56 2.49
CA LYS A 190 18.90 17.55 1.97
C LYS A 190 20.03 16.93 1.15
N LYS A 191 20.52 15.76 1.58
CA LYS A 191 21.61 15.05 0.92
C LYS A 191 21.24 14.53 -0.48
N ILE A 192 19.97 14.21 -0.71
CA ILE A 192 19.46 13.62 -1.95
C ILE A 192 18.49 14.55 -2.69
N LYS A 193 18.45 15.83 -2.29
CA LYS A 193 17.66 16.89 -2.94
C LYS A 193 16.17 16.60 -3.00
N ILE A 194 15.58 16.07 -1.92
CA ILE A 194 14.13 15.96 -1.75
C ILE A 194 13.62 17.29 -1.18
N ASN A 195 12.66 17.91 -1.85
CA ASN A 195 12.10 19.21 -1.51
C ASN A 195 10.64 19.16 -1.08
N SER A 196 9.86 18.18 -1.56
CA SER A 196 8.43 18.07 -1.31
C SER A 196 8.07 17.17 -0.12
N GLY A 197 8.99 16.33 0.37
CA GLY A 197 8.74 15.42 1.49
C GLY A 197 8.29 16.17 2.74
N LYS A 198 6.98 16.20 2.99
CA LYS A 198 6.34 16.88 4.12
C LYS A 198 5.62 15.87 4.99
N THR A 199 5.51 16.19 6.27
CA THR A 199 4.71 15.45 7.23
C THR A 199 3.41 16.20 7.55
N PRO A 200 2.41 15.55 8.15
CA PRO A 200 1.11 16.15 8.43
C PRO A 200 1.13 17.41 9.29
N LYS A 201 2.19 17.67 10.04
CA LYS A 201 2.31 18.90 10.86
C LYS A 201 2.47 20.16 10.01
N ASP A 202 3.01 20.01 8.79
CA ASP A 202 3.11 21.07 7.79
C ASP A 202 1.81 21.26 7.02
N SER A 203 0.70 20.78 7.55
CA SER A 203 -0.59 20.50 6.94
C SER A 203 -1.46 21.70 6.62
N ILE A 204 -0.91 22.82 6.32
CA ILE A 204 -1.53 23.75 5.40
C ILE A 204 -1.43 23.07 4.04
N LEU A 205 -2.56 22.66 3.48
CA LEU A 205 -2.68 22.17 2.11
C LEU A 205 -1.77 23.04 1.22
N SER A 206 -0.64 22.51 0.78
CA SER A 206 0.22 23.26 -0.12
C SER A 206 -0.55 23.46 -1.43
N GLU A 207 -0.32 24.56 -2.14
CA GLU A 207 -0.94 24.84 -3.45
C GLU A 207 -0.78 23.69 -4.46
N ASN A 208 0.19 22.80 -4.24
CA ASN A 208 0.50 21.67 -5.10
C ASN A 208 -0.08 20.34 -4.61
N MET A 209 -0.81 20.31 -3.50
CA MET A 209 -1.42 19.07 -3.02
C MET A 209 -2.63 18.72 -3.87
N ALA A 210 -2.63 17.51 -4.44
CA ALA A 210 -3.80 16.96 -5.11
C ALA A 210 -4.83 16.49 -4.08
N GLY A 211 -6.09 16.88 -4.24
CA GLY A 211 -7.21 16.34 -3.48
C GLY A 211 -7.54 14.92 -3.95
N SER A 212 -8.05 14.07 -3.06
CA SER A 212 -8.51 12.74 -3.44
C SER A 212 -10.00 12.68 -3.71
N PHE A 213 -10.42 11.77 -4.56
CA PHE A 213 -11.81 11.53 -4.89
C PHE A 213 -12.06 10.05 -5.15
N ASP A 214 -13.30 9.63 -4.97
CA ASP A 214 -13.75 8.27 -5.31
C ASP A 214 -14.25 8.17 -6.77
N ASN A 215 -14.67 6.99 -7.17
CA ASN A 215 -15.16 6.75 -8.52
C ASN A 215 -16.53 7.39 -8.81
N ASP A 216 -17.23 7.87 -7.78
CA ASP A 216 -18.43 8.70 -7.90
C ASP A 216 -18.09 10.20 -8.01
N PHE A 217 -16.81 10.55 -8.11
CA PHE A 217 -16.28 11.91 -8.13
C PHE A 217 -16.67 12.73 -6.90
N LYS A 218 -16.79 12.07 -5.74
CA LYS A 218 -16.97 12.76 -4.46
C LYS A 218 -15.61 13.02 -3.84
N GLU A 219 -15.40 14.23 -3.37
CA GLU A 219 -14.21 14.56 -2.58
C GLU A 219 -14.19 13.74 -1.30
N THR A 220 -13.03 13.22 -0.96
CA THR A 220 -12.87 12.50 0.31
C THR A 220 -12.20 13.42 1.31
N THR A 221 -12.76 13.44 2.52
CA THR A 221 -12.17 14.18 3.62
C THR A 221 -10.80 13.60 3.92
N PHE A 222 -9.79 14.45 3.86
CA PHE A 222 -8.44 14.08 4.21
C PHE A 222 -8.35 13.89 5.74
N ILE A 223 -7.97 12.67 6.18
CA ILE A 223 -7.69 12.38 7.59
C ILE A 223 -6.17 12.30 7.72
N HIS A 224 -5.60 13.21 8.49
CA HIS A 224 -4.19 13.17 8.82
C HIS A 224 -3.90 11.93 9.68
N GLY A 225 -3.43 10.86 9.06
CA GLY A 225 -2.91 9.69 9.77
C GLY A 225 -1.53 9.99 10.38
N GLY A 226 -1.27 9.50 11.60
CA GLY A 226 0.02 9.72 12.27
C GLY A 226 1.21 9.26 11.43
N GLY A 227 2.03 10.21 11.02
CA GLY A 227 3.29 9.94 10.34
C GLY A 227 3.22 9.70 8.83
N GLU A 228 2.08 9.92 8.17
CA GLU A 228 1.98 9.85 6.71
C GLU A 228 2.75 11.00 6.04
N MET A 229 3.45 10.72 4.96
CA MET A 229 4.25 11.70 4.24
C MET A 229 3.69 12.00 2.86
N TYR A 230 3.95 13.21 2.38
CA TYR A 230 3.52 13.74 1.09
C TYR A 230 4.70 13.97 0.18
N PHE A 231 4.64 13.42 -1.02
CA PHE A 231 5.71 13.54 -1.99
C PHE A 231 5.19 13.97 -3.36
N SER A 232 6.05 14.67 -4.12
CA SER A 232 5.94 14.74 -5.57
C SER A 232 6.47 13.43 -6.17
N ILE A 233 6.03 13.12 -7.39
CA ILE A 233 6.51 11.93 -8.11
C ILE A 233 8.03 11.94 -8.31
N SER A 234 8.60 13.12 -8.56
CA SER A 234 10.04 13.31 -8.78
C SER A 234 10.84 13.03 -7.51
N ASP A 235 10.36 13.48 -6.36
CA ASP A 235 11.05 13.27 -5.08
C ASP A 235 10.91 11.83 -4.59
N LEU A 236 9.78 11.17 -4.84
CA LEU A 236 9.64 9.75 -4.53
C LEU A 236 10.55 8.89 -5.43
N TYR A 237 10.68 9.23 -6.72
CA TYR A 237 11.67 8.63 -7.61
C TYR A 237 13.10 8.85 -7.10
N ASN A 238 13.43 10.07 -6.68
CA ASN A 238 14.75 10.40 -6.12
C ASN A 238 15.03 9.59 -4.86
N TRP A 239 14.04 9.36 -4.00
CA TRP A 239 14.17 8.49 -2.83
C TRP A 239 14.59 7.08 -3.24
N VAL A 240 13.80 6.40 -4.05
CA VAL A 240 14.06 5.02 -4.48
C VAL A 240 15.43 4.91 -5.17
N ASN A 241 15.74 5.82 -6.08
CA ASN A 241 17.01 5.81 -6.81
C ASN A 241 18.22 5.98 -5.86
N ASN A 242 18.17 6.93 -4.94
CA ASN A 242 19.29 7.19 -4.02
C ASN A 242 19.43 6.11 -2.95
N LEU A 243 18.33 5.49 -2.53
CA LEU A 243 18.34 4.35 -1.61
C LEU A 243 19.10 3.16 -2.23
N HIS A 244 18.75 2.77 -3.46
CA HIS A 244 19.41 1.66 -4.17
C HIS A 244 20.80 2.02 -4.70
N CYS A 245 21.10 3.30 -4.96
CA CYS A 245 22.45 3.78 -5.21
C CYS A 245 23.32 3.89 -3.94
N LYS A 246 22.79 3.52 -2.76
CA LYS A 246 23.48 3.50 -1.45
C LYS A 246 24.03 4.88 -1.05
N LYS A 247 23.33 5.95 -1.43
CA LYS A 247 23.71 7.32 -1.07
C LYS A 247 23.18 7.75 0.30
N ILE A 248 22.20 7.03 0.84
CA ILE A 248 21.53 7.33 2.12
C ILE A 248 22.15 6.47 3.22
N VAL A 249 22.07 5.17 3.07
CA VAL A 249 22.68 4.14 3.94
C VAL A 249 23.50 3.16 3.10
N ASN A 250 24.43 2.45 3.73
CA ASN A 250 25.30 1.49 3.06
C ASN A 250 24.58 0.17 2.68
N LYS A 251 25.28 -0.72 1.97
CA LYS A 251 24.73 -2.00 1.50
C LYS A 251 24.25 -2.90 2.65
N ASN A 252 25.01 -2.92 3.75
CA ASN A 252 24.68 -3.80 4.89
C ASN A 252 23.43 -3.30 5.60
N SER A 253 23.28 -2.00 5.81
CA SER A 253 22.10 -1.38 6.38
C SER A 253 20.87 -1.62 5.50
N LEU A 254 21.00 -1.42 4.18
CA LEU A 254 19.91 -1.69 3.26
C LEU A 254 19.49 -3.17 3.28
N HIS A 255 20.46 -4.09 3.37
CA HIS A 255 20.17 -5.52 3.53
C HIS A 255 19.48 -5.82 4.88
N LEU A 256 19.89 -5.19 5.98
CA LEU A 256 19.22 -5.34 7.27
C LEU A 256 17.78 -4.83 7.22
N LEU A 257 17.54 -3.69 6.55
CA LEU A 257 16.22 -3.10 6.37
C LEU A 257 15.29 -4.01 5.54
N SER A 258 15.84 -4.80 4.62
CA SER A 258 15.09 -5.72 3.75
C SER A 258 14.72 -7.06 4.41
N LYS A 259 15.23 -7.35 5.61
CA LYS A 259 14.92 -8.59 6.30
C LYS A 259 13.48 -8.61 6.79
N SER A 260 12.68 -9.51 6.24
CA SER A 260 11.34 -9.83 6.72
C SER A 260 11.35 -11.07 7.64
N TYR A 261 10.26 -11.29 8.38
CA TYR A 261 10.10 -12.45 9.25
C TYR A 261 10.05 -13.76 8.44
N ASP A 262 9.26 -13.77 7.39
CA ASP A 262 9.15 -14.87 6.43
C ASP A 262 8.86 -14.34 5.01
N LYS A 263 8.68 -15.25 4.05
CA LYS A 263 8.44 -14.91 2.64
C LYS A 263 7.10 -14.21 2.36
N ASN A 264 6.16 -14.23 3.32
CA ASN A 264 4.84 -13.63 3.18
C ASN A 264 4.69 -12.36 4.04
N SER A 265 5.77 -11.94 4.72
CA SER A 265 5.79 -10.77 5.59
C SER A 265 6.62 -9.65 4.99
N GLU A 266 6.24 -8.42 5.31
CA GLU A 266 6.97 -7.21 4.93
C GLU A 266 7.96 -6.81 6.02
N SER A 267 9.01 -6.10 5.63
CA SER A 267 9.86 -5.32 6.53
C SER A 267 9.52 -3.84 6.43
N SER A 268 10.25 -2.97 7.15
CA SER A 268 10.15 -1.53 6.94
C SER A 268 10.51 -1.09 5.52
N LEU A 269 11.18 -1.93 4.73
CA LEU A 269 11.46 -1.68 3.31
C LEU A 269 10.34 -2.20 2.38
N GLY A 270 9.23 -2.73 2.91
CA GLY A 270 8.19 -3.38 2.10
C GLY A 270 8.60 -4.81 1.70
N ASN A 271 8.34 -5.17 0.45
CA ASN A 271 8.63 -6.50 -0.11
C ASN A 271 9.95 -6.49 -0.89
N THR A 272 10.79 -7.48 -0.63
CA THR A 272 12.10 -7.61 -1.32
C THR A 272 12.37 -9.03 -1.74
N ILE A 273 13.02 -9.19 -2.90
CA ILE A 273 13.64 -10.45 -3.32
C ILE A 273 15.16 -10.29 -3.19
N ILE A 274 15.77 -11.21 -2.48
CA ILE A 274 17.20 -11.18 -2.16
C ILE A 274 17.87 -12.40 -2.76
N GLU A 275 18.93 -12.18 -3.55
CA GLU A 275 19.82 -13.23 -4.05
C GLU A 275 21.28 -12.85 -3.76
N ASN A 276 22.08 -13.81 -3.29
CA ASN A 276 23.50 -13.59 -2.99
C ASN A 276 23.78 -12.35 -2.12
N ASN A 277 22.96 -12.13 -1.09
CA ASN A 277 23.00 -10.94 -0.21
C ASN A 277 22.84 -9.60 -0.94
N ALA A 278 22.19 -9.60 -2.10
CA ALA A 278 21.82 -8.39 -2.83
C ALA A 278 20.33 -8.34 -3.06
N ILE A 279 19.72 -7.17 -2.88
CA ILE A 279 18.33 -6.93 -3.26
C ILE A 279 18.28 -6.91 -4.77
N ILE A 280 17.58 -7.87 -5.37
CA ILE A 280 17.34 -7.95 -6.82
C ILE A 280 16.02 -7.28 -7.22
N GLU A 281 15.02 -7.36 -6.35
CA GLU A 281 13.77 -6.62 -6.49
C GLU A 281 13.35 -6.01 -5.16
N HIS A 282 12.73 -4.84 -5.24
CA HIS A 282 12.10 -4.16 -4.11
C HIS A 282 10.80 -3.54 -4.60
N SER A 283 9.73 -3.76 -3.86
CA SER A 283 8.43 -3.13 -4.12
C SER A 283 7.78 -2.70 -2.83
N HIS A 284 7.18 -1.52 -2.84
CA HIS A 284 6.42 -1.04 -1.71
C HIS A 284 5.15 -0.32 -2.20
N GLN A 285 4.03 -0.69 -1.61
CA GLN A 285 2.74 -0.09 -1.91
C GLN A 285 2.22 0.67 -0.69
N GLY A 286 1.71 1.86 -0.92
CA GLY A 286 1.06 2.67 0.09
C GLY A 286 -0.34 3.06 -0.32
N SER A 287 -1.26 3.11 0.62
CA SER A 287 -2.63 3.53 0.36
C SER A 287 -3.30 4.13 1.59
N GLY A 288 -4.22 5.05 1.37
CA GLY A 288 -5.06 5.66 2.40
C GLY A 288 -5.86 6.83 1.83
N ASN A 289 -7.05 7.07 2.36
CA ASN A 289 -7.89 8.23 2.00
C ASN A 289 -8.10 8.44 0.49
N ASN A 290 -8.29 7.34 -0.26
CA ASN A 290 -8.41 7.30 -1.72
C ASN A 290 -7.13 7.67 -2.51
N TYR A 291 -5.97 7.76 -1.84
CA TYR A 291 -4.69 7.79 -2.53
C TYR A 291 -4.07 6.39 -2.58
N GLU A 292 -3.25 6.17 -3.59
CA GLU A 292 -2.43 4.97 -3.71
C GLU A 292 -1.08 5.34 -4.35
N SER A 293 -0.02 4.76 -3.84
CA SER A 293 1.33 4.91 -4.39
C SER A 293 2.00 3.55 -4.49
N ASN A 294 2.81 3.36 -5.52
CA ASN A 294 3.60 2.14 -5.70
C ASN A 294 5.00 2.49 -6.19
N THR A 295 5.98 1.89 -5.55
CA THR A 295 7.39 1.94 -5.97
C THR A 295 7.85 0.54 -6.30
N TYR A 296 8.64 0.42 -7.38
CA TYR A 296 9.28 -0.84 -7.78
C TYR A 296 10.70 -0.56 -8.25
N TYR A 297 11.62 -1.41 -7.82
CA TYR A 297 13.02 -1.42 -8.26
C TYR A 297 13.42 -2.83 -8.68
N GLU A 298 14.15 -2.92 -9.80
CA GLU A 298 14.78 -4.14 -10.29
C GLU A 298 16.27 -3.86 -10.58
N SER A 299 17.15 -4.70 -10.08
CA SER A 299 18.60 -4.44 -10.05
C SER A 299 19.29 -4.66 -11.39
N LYS A 300 18.83 -5.61 -12.21
CA LYS A 300 19.48 -6.05 -13.45
C LYS A 300 19.65 -4.89 -14.45
N ASN A 301 18.57 -4.17 -14.72
CA ASN A 301 18.55 -3.00 -15.59
C ASN A 301 18.46 -1.69 -14.81
N LYS A 302 18.57 -1.73 -13.49
CA LYS A 302 18.30 -0.61 -12.59
C LYS A 302 16.98 0.06 -12.94
N THR A 303 15.95 -0.78 -13.15
CA THR A 303 14.61 -0.29 -13.45
C THR A 303 13.98 0.29 -12.20
N ILE A 304 13.42 1.48 -12.31
CA ILE A 304 12.58 2.07 -11.26
C ILE A 304 11.25 2.46 -11.89
N ILE A 305 10.16 2.05 -11.24
CA ILE A 305 8.79 2.43 -11.58
C ILE A 305 8.19 3.10 -10.35
N VAL A 306 7.67 4.30 -10.51
CA VAL A 306 6.94 5.02 -9.46
C VAL A 306 5.59 5.43 -10.02
N LEU A 307 4.54 5.07 -9.30
CA LEU A 307 3.16 5.40 -9.62
C LEU A 307 2.51 6.06 -8.39
N MET A 308 1.81 7.16 -8.60
CA MET A 308 1.03 7.84 -7.56
C MET A 308 -0.33 8.23 -8.12
N THR A 309 -1.41 7.95 -7.40
CA THR A 309 -2.77 8.31 -7.80
C THR A 309 -3.55 8.93 -6.64
N ASN A 310 -4.40 9.90 -6.95
CA ASN A 310 -5.37 10.49 -6.01
C ASN A 310 -6.80 9.95 -6.21
N ASN A 311 -6.93 8.87 -6.99
CA ASN A 311 -8.15 8.09 -7.16
C ASN A 311 -7.82 6.61 -7.05
N GLN A 312 -7.94 6.06 -5.84
CA GLN A 312 -7.53 4.69 -5.52
C GLN A 312 -8.42 3.66 -6.22
N ASN A 313 -7.82 2.80 -7.01
CA ASN A 313 -8.48 1.71 -7.70
C ASN A 313 -7.84 0.33 -7.44
N PHE A 314 -6.79 0.27 -6.60
CA PHE A 314 -6.03 -0.95 -6.28
C PHE A 314 -5.47 -1.67 -7.52
N LYS A 315 -5.08 -0.89 -8.54
CA LYS A 315 -4.56 -1.41 -9.81
C LYS A 315 -3.08 -1.05 -10.06
N LEU A 316 -2.44 -0.28 -9.16
CA LEU A 316 -1.05 0.13 -9.36
C LEU A 316 -0.09 -1.06 -9.45
N GLY A 317 -0.31 -2.13 -8.68
CA GLY A 317 0.48 -3.37 -8.78
C GLY A 317 0.36 -4.00 -10.17
N SER A 318 -0.85 -4.18 -10.70
CA SER A 318 -1.09 -4.74 -12.03
C SER A 318 -0.55 -3.84 -13.16
N ILE A 319 -0.63 -2.51 -12.99
CA ILE A 319 -0.01 -1.56 -13.93
C ILE A 319 1.51 -1.72 -13.90
N THR A 320 2.12 -1.83 -12.71
CA THR A 320 3.57 -2.05 -12.56
C THR A 320 4.03 -3.35 -13.23
N GLU A 321 3.27 -4.44 -13.08
CA GLU A 321 3.54 -5.71 -13.77
C GLU A 321 3.49 -5.55 -15.29
N SER A 322 2.47 -4.87 -15.81
CA SER A 322 2.34 -4.59 -17.25
C SER A 322 3.49 -3.72 -17.77
N ILE A 323 3.92 -2.72 -17.02
CA ILE A 323 5.11 -1.91 -17.33
C ILE A 323 6.35 -2.81 -17.38
N SER A 324 6.54 -3.67 -16.38
CA SER A 324 7.68 -4.59 -16.34
C SER A 324 7.70 -5.54 -17.53
N ASN A 325 6.53 -6.05 -17.95
CA ASN A 325 6.39 -6.87 -19.15
C ASN A 325 6.73 -6.10 -20.42
N ILE A 326 6.26 -4.85 -20.57
CA ILE A 326 6.62 -3.98 -21.71
C ILE A 326 8.13 -3.76 -21.77
N LEU A 327 8.76 -3.47 -20.63
CA LEU A 327 10.21 -3.25 -20.56
C LEU A 327 11.00 -4.50 -20.92
N ALA A 328 10.49 -5.67 -20.56
CA ALA A 328 11.05 -6.98 -20.90
C ALA A 328 10.67 -7.49 -22.30
N GLU A 329 9.92 -6.70 -23.09
CA GLU A 329 9.40 -7.05 -24.42
C GLU A 329 8.52 -8.32 -24.41
N LYS A 330 7.80 -8.54 -23.31
CA LYS A 330 6.83 -9.60 -23.13
C LYS A 330 5.40 -9.10 -23.42
N PRO A 331 4.45 -10.00 -23.71
CA PRO A 331 3.04 -9.65 -23.75
C PRO A 331 2.61 -8.97 -22.44
N PHE A 332 1.78 -7.93 -22.55
CA PHE A 332 1.22 -7.22 -21.42
C PHE A 332 -0.30 -7.09 -21.56
N THR A 333 -0.97 -6.84 -20.46
CA THR A 333 -2.41 -6.61 -20.42
C THR A 333 -2.68 -5.23 -19.83
N ILE A 334 -3.77 -4.60 -20.26
CA ILE A 334 -4.29 -3.40 -19.59
C ILE A 334 -5.21 -3.89 -18.46
N PRO A 335 -4.94 -3.54 -17.20
CA PRO A 335 -5.78 -3.99 -16.08
C PRO A 335 -7.20 -3.48 -16.24
N LYS A 336 -8.18 -4.33 -15.93
CA LYS A 336 -9.59 -3.96 -15.93
C LYS A 336 -10.01 -3.39 -14.58
N LYS A 337 -11.11 -2.65 -14.57
CA LYS A 337 -11.69 -2.02 -13.39
C LYS A 337 -12.31 -3.07 -12.44
N SER A 338 -12.21 -2.86 -11.12
CA SER A 338 -12.97 -3.63 -10.16
C SER A 338 -14.41 -3.10 -10.08
N ILE A 339 -15.38 -4.01 -10.03
CA ILE A 339 -16.81 -3.64 -9.89
C ILE A 339 -17.05 -2.97 -8.54
N TYR A 340 -16.37 -3.45 -7.50
CA TYR A 340 -16.47 -3.00 -6.12
C TYR A 340 -16.49 -1.48 -5.94
N LEU A 341 -15.56 -0.79 -6.61
CA LEU A 341 -15.36 0.64 -6.41
C LEU A 341 -16.51 1.48 -6.99
N ASP A 342 -17.16 1.01 -8.05
CA ASP A 342 -18.21 1.74 -8.72
C ASP A 342 -19.60 1.48 -8.13
N ILE A 343 -19.86 0.28 -7.62
CA ILE A 343 -21.19 -0.07 -7.08
C ILE A 343 -21.36 0.25 -5.60
N ARG A 344 -20.27 0.27 -4.81
CA ARG A 344 -20.34 0.37 -3.34
C ARG A 344 -21.03 1.64 -2.85
N GLY A 345 -20.74 2.79 -3.48
CA GLY A 345 -21.34 4.08 -3.14
C GLY A 345 -22.81 4.12 -3.50
N LYS A 346 -23.18 3.60 -4.67
CA LYS A 346 -24.57 3.53 -5.11
C LYS A 346 -25.40 2.61 -4.23
N LEU A 347 -24.84 1.46 -3.79
CA LEU A 347 -25.49 0.56 -2.83
C LEU A 347 -25.68 1.22 -1.46
N LEU A 348 -24.73 2.03 -1.03
CA LEU A 348 -24.84 2.77 0.22
C LEU A 348 -25.95 3.83 0.16
N ASP A 349 -26.04 4.57 -0.94
CA ASP A 349 -27.06 5.59 -1.16
C ASP A 349 -28.46 4.95 -1.30
N ASN A 350 -28.59 3.97 -2.17
CA ASN A 350 -29.80 3.18 -2.40
C ASN A 350 -29.45 1.79 -2.91
N PHE A 351 -29.83 0.76 -2.16
CA PHE A 351 -29.48 -0.63 -2.47
C PHE A 351 -29.92 -1.05 -3.89
N GLN A 352 -31.18 -0.75 -4.28
CA GLN A 352 -31.70 -1.14 -5.60
C GLN A 352 -30.97 -0.46 -6.75
N ASN A 353 -30.62 0.83 -6.59
CA ASN A 353 -29.86 1.57 -7.61
C ASN A 353 -28.46 0.94 -7.79
N GLY A 354 -27.84 0.47 -6.71
CA GLY A 354 -26.54 -0.20 -6.78
C GLY A 354 -26.62 -1.56 -7.50
N ILE A 355 -27.68 -2.35 -7.25
CA ILE A 355 -27.92 -3.61 -7.99
C ILE A 355 -28.18 -3.33 -9.47
N THR A 356 -29.01 -2.35 -9.78
CA THR A 356 -29.28 -1.94 -11.18
C THR A 356 -27.97 -1.54 -11.90
N LEU A 357 -27.12 -0.79 -11.25
CA LEU A 357 -25.80 -0.42 -11.81
C LEU A 357 -24.93 -1.67 -12.04
N TYR A 358 -24.88 -2.60 -11.07
CA TYR A 358 -24.15 -3.85 -11.22
C TYR A 358 -24.61 -4.66 -12.44
N GLU A 359 -25.93 -4.83 -12.60
CA GLU A 359 -26.52 -5.54 -13.74
C GLU A 359 -26.22 -4.84 -15.08
N GLN A 360 -26.31 -3.52 -15.11
CA GLN A 360 -25.92 -2.72 -16.28
C GLN A 360 -24.45 -2.92 -16.63
N ILE A 361 -23.54 -2.84 -15.66
CA ILE A 361 -22.12 -3.09 -15.87
C ILE A 361 -21.90 -4.49 -16.45
N LYS A 362 -22.53 -5.50 -15.84
CA LYS A 362 -22.38 -6.90 -16.25
C LYS A 362 -22.90 -7.16 -17.67
N SER A 363 -23.99 -6.48 -18.07
CA SER A 363 -24.58 -6.67 -19.40
C SER A 363 -23.86 -5.88 -20.51
N THR A 364 -23.40 -4.64 -20.23
CA THR A 364 -22.97 -3.71 -21.28
C THR A 364 -21.51 -3.29 -21.23
N GLN A 365 -20.76 -3.60 -20.15
CA GLN A 365 -19.41 -3.06 -19.93
C GLN A 365 -18.35 -4.12 -19.56
N LYS A 366 -18.55 -5.39 -19.93
CA LYS A 366 -17.64 -6.51 -19.62
C LYS A 366 -16.18 -6.25 -20.04
N GLU A 367 -15.97 -5.46 -21.08
CA GLU A 367 -14.61 -5.14 -21.57
C GLU A 367 -13.83 -4.24 -20.61
N LYS A 368 -14.54 -3.40 -19.83
CA LYS A 368 -13.92 -2.47 -18.88
C LYS A 368 -13.68 -3.08 -17.50
N TYR A 369 -14.49 -4.07 -17.10
CA TYR A 369 -14.52 -4.61 -15.74
C TYR A 369 -13.95 -6.02 -15.67
N ASP A 370 -13.30 -6.34 -14.56
CA ASP A 370 -12.70 -7.63 -14.26
C ASP A 370 -13.70 -8.54 -13.53
N PHE A 371 -14.42 -9.34 -14.30
CA PHE A 371 -15.35 -10.33 -13.74
C PHE A 371 -14.67 -11.61 -13.25
N SER A 372 -13.36 -11.79 -13.47
CA SER A 372 -12.64 -12.94 -12.88
C SER A 372 -12.52 -12.83 -11.35
N ASN A 373 -12.63 -11.62 -10.82
CA ASN A 373 -12.60 -11.31 -9.39
C ASN A 373 -13.98 -10.95 -8.81
N GLU A 374 -15.06 -11.25 -9.53
CA GLU A 374 -16.42 -10.82 -9.19
C GLU A 374 -16.84 -11.20 -7.76
N VAL A 375 -16.58 -12.44 -7.32
CA VAL A 375 -16.88 -12.89 -5.95
C VAL A 375 -16.15 -12.05 -4.92
N SER A 376 -14.86 -11.79 -5.12
CA SER A 376 -14.05 -10.97 -4.22
C SER A 376 -14.52 -9.51 -4.17
N ASP A 377 -14.91 -8.95 -5.32
CA ASP A 377 -15.44 -7.60 -5.42
C ASP A 377 -16.80 -7.47 -4.68
N LEU A 378 -17.68 -8.44 -4.80
CA LEU A 378 -18.95 -8.47 -4.05
C LEU A 378 -18.71 -8.62 -2.54
N ILE A 379 -17.79 -9.49 -2.11
CA ILE A 379 -17.40 -9.61 -0.70
C ILE A 379 -16.85 -8.29 -0.17
N ASN A 380 -15.97 -7.62 -0.92
CA ASN A 380 -15.46 -6.29 -0.53
C ASN A 380 -16.56 -5.24 -0.46
N THR A 381 -17.56 -5.32 -1.34
CA THR A 381 -18.75 -4.46 -1.32
C THR A 381 -19.58 -4.69 -0.06
N GLY A 382 -19.84 -5.94 0.31
CA GLY A 382 -20.52 -6.29 1.56
C GLY A 382 -19.76 -5.79 2.79
N LYS A 383 -18.44 -5.95 2.83
CA LYS A 383 -17.57 -5.41 3.90
C LYS A 383 -17.63 -3.88 3.99
N TYR A 384 -17.72 -3.20 2.85
CA TYR A 384 -17.86 -1.74 2.82
C TYR A 384 -19.17 -1.28 3.46
N LEU A 385 -20.28 -1.95 3.17
CA LEU A 385 -21.60 -1.69 3.77
C LEU A 385 -21.61 -2.05 5.26
N MET A 386 -21.06 -3.20 5.64
CA MET A 386 -20.95 -3.66 7.03
C MET A 386 -20.20 -2.65 7.92
N ARG A 387 -19.10 -2.10 7.46
CA ARG A 387 -18.32 -1.06 8.17
C ARG A 387 -19.09 0.24 8.37
N ARG A 388 -20.20 0.44 7.68
CA ARG A 388 -21.10 1.59 7.78
C ARG A 388 -22.42 1.24 8.45
N ASN A 389 -22.44 0.11 9.18
CA ASN A 389 -23.59 -0.42 9.91
C ASN A 389 -24.81 -0.73 9.04
N ARG A 390 -24.62 -0.92 7.72
CA ARG A 390 -25.67 -1.36 6.78
C ARG A 390 -25.67 -2.89 6.73
N PHE A 391 -25.96 -3.53 7.88
CA PHE A 391 -25.80 -4.97 8.06
C PHE A 391 -26.76 -5.80 7.18
N GLU A 392 -28.02 -5.40 7.08
CA GLU A 392 -29.01 -6.09 6.24
C GLU A 392 -28.64 -6.05 4.76
N ASP A 393 -28.17 -4.91 4.26
CA ASP A 393 -27.73 -4.77 2.87
C ASP A 393 -26.41 -5.52 2.62
N ALA A 394 -25.52 -5.53 3.59
CA ALA A 394 -24.27 -6.31 3.53
C ALA A 394 -24.58 -7.81 3.43
N ILE A 395 -25.52 -8.33 4.24
CA ILE A 395 -25.97 -9.73 4.20
C ILE A 395 -26.47 -10.07 2.81
N LYS A 396 -27.35 -9.25 2.21
CA LYS A 396 -27.88 -9.50 0.86
C LYS A 396 -26.76 -9.60 -0.19
N ILE A 397 -25.74 -8.74 -0.11
CA ILE A 397 -24.60 -8.79 -1.05
C ILE A 397 -23.73 -10.03 -0.79
N PHE A 398 -23.47 -10.40 0.46
CA PHE A 398 -22.75 -11.62 0.78
C PHE A 398 -23.52 -12.87 0.30
N GLU A 399 -24.82 -12.96 0.53
CA GLU A 399 -25.67 -14.04 0.01
C GLU A 399 -25.59 -14.09 -1.53
N PHE A 400 -25.72 -12.93 -2.18
CA PHE A 400 -25.60 -12.85 -3.63
C PHE A 400 -24.24 -13.35 -4.12
N SER A 401 -23.14 -13.00 -3.44
CA SER A 401 -21.80 -13.45 -3.82
C SER A 401 -21.65 -14.98 -3.82
N THR A 402 -22.38 -15.70 -2.96
CA THR A 402 -22.35 -17.16 -2.91
C THR A 402 -22.99 -17.83 -4.13
N THR A 403 -23.76 -17.10 -4.93
CA THR A 403 -24.44 -17.62 -6.14
C THR A 403 -23.62 -17.45 -7.41
N ILE A 404 -22.55 -16.65 -7.39
CA ILE A 404 -21.76 -16.29 -8.58
C ILE A 404 -20.88 -17.44 -9.06
N ASP A 405 -20.17 -18.09 -8.14
CA ASP A 405 -19.30 -19.23 -8.44
C ASP A 405 -19.43 -20.32 -7.37
N LEU A 406 -20.27 -21.31 -7.66
CA LEU A 406 -20.55 -22.40 -6.75
C LEU A 406 -19.36 -23.33 -6.47
N LYS A 407 -18.27 -23.23 -7.26
CA LYS A 407 -17.05 -24.00 -7.08
C LYS A 407 -16.05 -23.28 -6.18
N ASN A 408 -16.25 -22.00 -5.92
CA ASN A 408 -15.36 -21.18 -5.07
C ASN A 408 -15.68 -21.39 -3.59
N ALA A 409 -15.32 -22.54 -3.05
CA ALA A 409 -15.59 -22.89 -1.64
C ALA A 409 -15.03 -21.85 -0.67
N ASN A 410 -13.84 -21.30 -0.94
CA ASN A 410 -13.24 -20.25 -0.10
C ASN A 410 -14.06 -18.94 -0.13
N GLY A 411 -14.47 -18.50 -1.30
CA GLY A 411 -15.35 -17.33 -1.45
C GLY A 411 -16.68 -17.50 -0.72
N ILE A 412 -17.30 -18.66 -0.86
CA ILE A 412 -18.58 -19.01 -0.18
C ILE A 412 -18.36 -19.02 1.35
N SER A 413 -17.30 -19.66 1.83
CA SER A 413 -16.94 -19.68 3.25
C SER A 413 -16.77 -18.26 3.82
N ASN A 414 -16.03 -17.41 3.12
CA ASN A 414 -15.82 -16.02 3.53
C ASN A 414 -17.14 -15.24 3.59
N ALA A 415 -18.02 -15.42 2.59
CA ALA A 415 -19.31 -14.76 2.58
C ALA A 415 -20.15 -15.14 3.80
N TYR A 416 -20.29 -16.46 4.10
CA TYR A 416 -21.03 -16.91 5.29
C TYR A 416 -20.38 -16.47 6.60
N SER A 417 -19.05 -16.40 6.67
CA SER A 417 -18.33 -15.85 7.83
C SER A 417 -18.72 -14.39 8.09
N PHE A 418 -18.78 -13.54 7.05
CA PHE A 418 -19.18 -12.13 7.19
C PHE A 418 -20.69 -11.98 7.44
N ILE A 419 -21.54 -12.87 6.93
CA ILE A 419 -22.97 -12.92 7.29
C ILE A 419 -23.11 -13.20 8.80
N GLY A 420 -22.38 -14.19 9.30
CA GLY A 420 -22.34 -14.50 10.74
C GLY A 420 -21.86 -13.33 11.57
N GLU A 421 -20.80 -12.61 11.12
CA GLU A 421 -20.32 -11.39 11.78
C GLU A 421 -21.37 -10.27 11.78
N CYS A 422 -22.10 -10.07 10.70
CA CYS A 422 -23.22 -9.11 10.65
C CYS A 422 -24.29 -9.44 11.68
N TYR A 423 -24.72 -10.70 11.77
CA TYR A 423 -25.70 -11.13 12.74
C TYR A 423 -25.23 -11.00 14.19
N ASP A 424 -23.95 -11.29 14.48
CA ASP A 424 -23.36 -11.05 15.81
C ASP A 424 -23.40 -9.55 16.19
N LYS A 425 -23.02 -8.66 15.28
CA LYS A 425 -23.13 -7.20 15.47
C LYS A 425 -24.57 -6.72 15.65
N MET A 426 -25.53 -7.42 15.08
CA MET A 426 -26.99 -7.18 15.26
C MET A 426 -27.54 -7.86 16.52
N GLN A 427 -26.71 -8.52 17.35
CA GLN A 427 -27.09 -9.27 18.55
C GLN A 427 -28.04 -10.44 18.26
N LYS A 428 -28.00 -11.02 17.07
CA LYS A 428 -28.78 -12.18 16.61
C LYS A 428 -27.92 -13.44 16.69
N SER A 429 -27.56 -13.87 17.90
CA SER A 429 -26.56 -14.92 18.14
C SER A 429 -26.89 -16.27 17.47
N GLU A 430 -28.12 -16.70 17.46
CA GLU A 430 -28.54 -17.97 16.80
C GLU A 430 -28.24 -17.95 15.29
N LEU A 431 -28.60 -16.85 14.60
CA LEU A 431 -28.36 -16.70 13.17
C LEU A 431 -26.84 -16.55 12.90
N ALA A 432 -26.11 -15.89 13.80
CA ALA A 432 -24.65 -15.81 13.71
C ALA A 432 -24.02 -17.20 13.75
N ILE A 433 -24.36 -18.02 14.75
CA ILE A 433 -23.85 -19.41 14.91
C ILE A 433 -24.15 -20.26 13.67
N ILE A 434 -25.37 -20.21 13.15
CA ILE A 434 -25.75 -20.98 11.95
C ILE A 434 -24.86 -20.64 10.76
N ASN A 435 -24.65 -19.34 10.49
CA ASN A 435 -23.86 -18.90 9.34
C ASN A 435 -22.36 -19.15 9.54
N LEU A 436 -21.84 -18.99 10.76
CA LEU A 436 -20.43 -19.30 11.06
C LEU A 436 -20.13 -20.79 10.92
N LYS A 437 -21.03 -21.68 11.38
CA LYS A 437 -20.91 -23.13 11.16
C LYS A 437 -20.93 -23.47 9.67
N LYS A 438 -21.84 -22.84 8.92
CA LYS A 438 -21.92 -23.01 7.47
C LYS A 438 -20.63 -22.54 6.77
N ALA A 439 -20.00 -21.45 7.22
CA ALA A 439 -18.69 -21.04 6.71
C ALA A 439 -17.63 -22.14 6.91
N LEU A 440 -17.59 -22.78 8.09
CA LEU A 440 -16.66 -23.84 8.43
C LEU A 440 -16.93 -25.16 7.70
N GLU A 441 -18.15 -25.39 7.20
CA GLU A 441 -18.47 -26.53 6.31
C GLU A 441 -17.75 -26.37 4.95
N PHE A 442 -17.71 -25.13 4.39
CA PHE A 442 -17.04 -24.85 3.12
C PHE A 442 -15.52 -24.74 3.27
N ASP A 443 -15.03 -24.16 4.37
CA ASP A 443 -13.60 -24.09 4.68
C ASP A 443 -13.35 -24.20 6.20
N LYS A 444 -12.92 -25.38 6.63
CA LYS A 444 -12.57 -25.67 8.04
C LYS A 444 -11.45 -24.81 8.61
N LYS A 445 -10.69 -24.11 7.74
CA LYS A 445 -9.57 -23.23 8.13
C LYS A 445 -9.95 -21.76 8.15
N ASN A 446 -11.24 -21.43 8.03
CA ASN A 446 -11.71 -20.04 8.11
C ASN A 446 -11.56 -19.50 9.54
N LYS A 447 -10.43 -18.85 9.81
CA LYS A 447 -10.08 -18.33 11.15
C LYS A 447 -11.11 -17.31 11.65
N ASN A 448 -11.61 -16.43 10.77
CA ASN A 448 -12.60 -15.42 11.18
C ASN A 448 -13.87 -16.08 11.70
N ALA A 449 -14.37 -17.10 11.01
CA ALA A 449 -15.54 -17.84 11.45
C ALA A 449 -15.28 -18.58 12.79
N GLU A 450 -14.11 -19.22 12.93
CA GLU A 450 -13.73 -19.94 14.15
C GLU A 450 -13.63 -18.99 15.36
N GLU A 451 -12.96 -17.86 15.21
CA GLU A 451 -12.75 -16.87 16.29
C GLU A 451 -14.08 -16.27 16.78
N ILE A 452 -14.96 -15.89 15.83
CA ILE A 452 -16.26 -15.32 16.19
C ILE A 452 -17.15 -16.37 16.86
N LEU A 453 -17.17 -17.59 16.34
CA LEU A 453 -17.97 -18.69 16.91
C LEU A 453 -17.56 -19.00 18.34
N LYS A 454 -16.26 -19.17 18.61
CA LYS A 454 -15.73 -19.36 19.97
C LYS A 454 -16.12 -18.22 20.91
N ARG A 455 -16.06 -16.97 20.44
CA ARG A 455 -16.43 -15.81 21.25
C ARG A 455 -17.92 -15.80 21.61
N ILE A 456 -18.79 -16.24 20.71
CA ILE A 456 -20.24 -16.30 20.97
C ILE A 456 -20.59 -17.47 21.91
N GLU A 457 -19.96 -18.64 21.74
CA GLU A 457 -20.20 -19.83 22.56
C GLU A 457 -19.64 -19.70 23.99
N ASN A 458 -18.70 -18.80 24.22
CA ASN A 458 -18.11 -18.51 25.54
C ASN A 458 -18.81 -17.35 26.31
N LYS A 459 -19.85 -16.74 25.74
CA LYS A 459 -20.72 -15.75 26.41
C LYS A 459 -21.93 -16.41 27.05
#